data_462a87f0f5eedefc43592a2ca08ae7c7
#
_entry.id   462a87f0f5eedefc43592a2ca08ae7c7
#
_cell.length_a   1.000
_cell.length_b   1.000
_cell.length_c   1.000
_cell.angle_alpha   90.00
_cell.angle_beta   90.00
_cell.angle_gamma   90.00
#
_symmetry.space_group_name_H-M   'P 1'
#
loop_
_entity.id
_entity.type
_entity.pdbx_description
1 polymer ?
#
loop_
_entity_poly.entity_id
_entity_poly.type
_entity_poly.pdbx_seq_one_letter_code
_entity_poly.pdbx_strand_id
1 'polypeptide(L)'
;RSGCGKSTLMNMITGIDRPTNGDVFVNGTAVHELNENRMARWRGKNLGIVFQFFQLLPTISVIENIMLPMDFCRTYPMREREPRALALLEMVELADHAYKLPTALSGGQQQRVAIARALANDPPIVIADEPTGNLDSKTAESVFTMFNQLVAQGKTIIIVTHDSGLAKQTHRTA
;
A
#
# COMPACT_ATOMS: atom_id res chain seq x y z
N ARG A 1 7.35 -20.69 -0.30
CA ARG A 1 6.67 -21.54 -1.31
C ARG A 1 5.26 -20.98 -1.53
N SER A 2 4.73 -21.08 -2.76
CA SER A 2 3.32 -20.75 -3.02
C SER A 2 2.39 -21.62 -2.16
N GLY A 3 1.29 -21.05 -1.67
CA GLY A 3 0.31 -21.81 -0.85
C GLY A 3 0.62 -21.96 0.64
N CYS A 4 1.70 -21.37 1.17
CA CYS A 4 2.03 -21.49 2.61
C CYS A 4 1.30 -20.49 3.54
N GLY A 5 0.21 -19.85 3.07
CA GLY A 5 -0.65 -19.01 3.91
C GLY A 5 -0.19 -17.55 4.08
N LYS A 6 0.80 -17.04 3.32
CA LYS A 6 1.27 -15.65 3.44
C LYS A 6 0.16 -14.62 3.18
N SER A 7 -0.58 -14.77 2.09
CA SER A 7 -1.70 -13.89 1.76
C SER A 7 -2.84 -14.03 2.76
N THR A 8 -3.07 -15.23 3.32
CA THR A 8 -4.05 -15.45 4.39
C THR A 8 -3.65 -14.67 5.64
N LEU A 9 -2.37 -14.77 6.07
CA LEU A 9 -1.87 -14.00 7.20
C LEU A 9 -2.01 -12.49 6.96
N MET A 10 -1.67 -12.04 5.77
CA MET A 10 -1.83 -10.63 5.39
C MET A 10 -3.29 -10.19 5.46
N ASN A 11 -4.22 -11.01 4.98
CA ASN A 11 -5.66 -10.72 5.04
C ASN A 11 -6.16 -10.62 6.48
N MET A 12 -5.64 -11.43 7.40
CA MET A 12 -5.97 -11.34 8.83
C MET A 12 -5.42 -10.04 9.46
N ILE A 13 -4.17 -9.66 9.16
CA ILE A 13 -3.57 -8.42 9.66
C ILE A 13 -4.33 -7.19 9.13
N THR A 14 -4.74 -7.24 7.86
CA THR A 14 -5.50 -6.14 7.23
C THR A 14 -6.99 -6.14 7.58
N GLY A 15 -7.48 -7.18 8.27
CA GLY A 15 -8.89 -7.35 8.59
C GLY A 15 -9.78 -7.56 7.35
N ILE A 16 -9.21 -8.06 6.26
CA ILE A 16 -9.98 -8.54 5.09
C ILE A 16 -10.59 -9.89 5.41
N ASP A 17 -9.87 -10.70 6.20
CA ASP A 17 -10.34 -12.00 6.69
C ASP A 17 -10.22 -12.06 8.21
N ARG A 18 -10.89 -13.02 8.84
CA ARG A 18 -10.89 -13.21 10.30
C ARG A 18 -10.27 -14.55 10.67
N PRO A 19 -9.50 -14.59 11.78
CA PRO A 19 -8.97 -15.86 12.26
C PRO A 19 -10.11 -16.74 12.74
N THR A 20 -10.03 -18.05 12.48
CA THR A 20 -10.97 -19.03 13.02
C THR A 20 -10.83 -19.14 14.54
N ASN A 21 -9.62 -19.01 15.06
CA ASN A 21 -9.27 -19.01 16.49
C ASN A 21 -8.06 -18.11 16.70
N GLY A 22 -7.92 -17.59 17.92
CA GLY A 22 -6.83 -16.70 18.31
C GLY A 22 -7.12 -15.23 18.05
N ASP A 23 -6.19 -14.39 18.45
CA ASP A 23 -6.32 -12.93 18.47
C ASP A 23 -5.31 -12.29 17.54
N VAL A 24 -5.73 -11.19 16.89
CA VAL A 24 -4.86 -10.38 16.04
C VAL A 24 -4.83 -8.96 16.62
N PHE A 25 -3.65 -8.54 17.04
CA PHE A 25 -3.39 -7.18 17.51
C PHE A 25 -2.48 -6.45 16.55
N VAL A 26 -2.89 -5.27 16.09
CA VAL A 26 -2.09 -4.41 15.24
C VAL A 26 -2.01 -3.04 15.87
N ASN A 27 -0.81 -2.60 16.21
CA ASN A 27 -0.56 -1.34 16.91
C ASN A 27 -1.47 -1.16 18.14
N GLY A 28 -1.59 -2.21 18.98
CA GLY A 28 -2.41 -2.22 20.19
C GLY A 28 -3.92 -2.35 19.97
N THR A 29 -4.39 -2.41 18.74
CA THR A 29 -5.81 -2.59 18.41
C THR A 29 -6.12 -4.07 18.17
N ALA A 30 -7.11 -4.61 18.88
CA ALA A 30 -7.68 -5.95 18.64
C ALA A 30 -8.53 -5.92 17.36
N VAL A 31 -7.90 -6.17 16.21
CA VAL A 31 -8.57 -6.01 14.90
C VAL A 31 -9.65 -7.05 14.67
N HIS A 32 -9.50 -8.23 15.23
CA HIS A 32 -10.48 -9.34 15.15
C HIS A 32 -11.82 -9.02 15.84
N GLU A 33 -11.84 -8.06 16.79
CA GLU A 33 -13.05 -7.61 17.49
C GLU A 33 -13.81 -6.50 16.76
N LEU A 34 -13.19 -5.86 15.77
CA LEU A 34 -13.81 -4.76 15.05
C LEU A 34 -14.94 -5.27 14.14
N ASN A 35 -16.11 -4.62 14.19
CA ASN A 35 -17.12 -4.83 13.17
C ASN A 35 -16.70 -4.21 11.83
N GLU A 36 -17.36 -4.60 10.73
CA GLU A 36 -16.98 -4.20 9.36
C GLU A 36 -16.81 -2.67 9.21
N ASN A 37 -17.72 -1.88 9.75
CA ASN A 37 -17.66 -0.42 9.64
C ASN A 37 -16.48 0.19 10.41
N ARG A 38 -16.18 -0.34 11.60
CA ARG A 38 -15.04 0.08 12.41
C ARG A 38 -13.73 -0.39 11.77
N MET A 39 -13.72 -1.63 11.25
CA MET A 39 -12.58 -2.21 10.55
C MET A 39 -12.24 -1.39 9.29
N ALA A 40 -13.21 -1.04 8.45
CA ALA A 40 -12.97 -0.25 7.26
C ALA A 40 -12.36 1.12 7.58
N ARG A 41 -12.86 1.80 8.62
CA ARG A 41 -12.32 3.09 9.08
C ARG A 41 -10.92 2.95 9.68
N TRP A 42 -10.71 1.91 10.48
CA TRP A 42 -9.42 1.63 11.10
C TRP A 42 -8.37 1.31 10.02
N ARG A 43 -8.68 0.41 9.10
CA ARG A 43 -7.83 0.04 7.97
C ARG A 43 -7.42 1.27 7.15
N GLY A 44 -8.40 2.08 6.75
CA GLY A 44 -8.13 3.26 5.93
C GLY A 44 -7.24 4.32 6.60
N LYS A 45 -7.11 4.32 7.93
CA LYS A 45 -6.25 5.25 8.68
C LYS A 45 -4.91 4.64 9.09
N ASN A 46 -4.85 3.34 9.28
CA ASN A 46 -3.69 2.67 9.88
C ASN A 46 -2.87 1.85 8.89
N LEU A 47 -3.48 1.47 7.75
CA LEU A 47 -2.83 0.59 6.79
C LEU A 47 -2.83 1.21 5.38
N GLY A 48 -1.66 1.19 4.75
CA GLY A 48 -1.52 1.32 3.30
C GLY A 48 -1.34 -0.07 2.70
N ILE A 49 -2.06 -0.39 1.64
CA ILE A 49 -1.96 -1.71 1.00
C ILE A 49 -1.50 -1.53 -0.44
N VAL A 50 -0.43 -2.24 -0.79
CA VAL A 50 0.13 -2.31 -2.14
C VAL A 50 -0.07 -3.73 -2.64
N PHE A 51 -0.83 -3.89 -3.72
CA PHE A 51 -1.15 -5.19 -4.31
C PHE A 51 -0.21 -5.51 -5.47
N GLN A 52 -0.02 -6.79 -5.75
CA GLN A 52 0.79 -7.31 -6.85
C GLN A 52 0.32 -6.78 -8.23
N PHE A 53 -0.99 -6.67 -8.46
CA PHE A 53 -1.59 -6.20 -9.70
C PHE A 53 -2.11 -4.76 -9.60
N PHE A 54 -1.47 -3.89 -8.86
CA PHE A 54 -1.70 -2.46 -8.70
C PHE A 54 -3.11 -2.07 -8.21
N GLN A 55 -4.16 -2.71 -8.70
CA GLN A 55 -5.57 -2.46 -8.35
C GLN A 55 -5.97 -0.97 -8.52
N LEU A 56 -5.45 -0.32 -9.56
CA LEU A 56 -5.88 1.03 -9.94
C LEU A 56 -7.20 0.95 -10.68
N LEU A 57 -8.09 1.91 -10.41
CA LEU A 57 -9.34 2.05 -11.14
C LEU A 57 -9.04 2.66 -12.52
N PRO A 58 -9.29 1.94 -13.63
CA PRO A 58 -8.88 2.37 -14.96
C PRO A 58 -9.73 3.51 -15.53
N THR A 59 -10.88 3.78 -14.91
CA THR A 59 -11.87 4.76 -15.37
C THR A 59 -11.68 6.16 -14.80
N ILE A 60 -10.80 6.33 -13.83
CA ILE A 60 -10.47 7.61 -13.20
C ILE A 60 -8.98 7.89 -13.35
N SER A 61 -8.59 9.15 -13.27
CA SER A 61 -7.21 9.60 -13.40
C SER A 61 -6.30 9.05 -12.29
N VAL A 62 -5.00 9.16 -12.50
CA VAL A 62 -3.96 8.78 -11.53
C VAL A 62 -4.15 9.53 -10.21
N ILE A 63 -4.35 10.85 -10.27
CA ILE A 63 -4.53 11.66 -9.07
C ILE A 63 -5.81 11.28 -8.31
N GLU A 64 -6.92 11.03 -9.02
CA GLU A 64 -8.17 10.56 -8.42
C GLU A 64 -8.00 9.20 -7.75
N ASN A 65 -7.23 8.27 -8.34
CA ASN A 65 -6.89 7.01 -7.69
C ASN A 65 -6.20 7.21 -6.34
N ILE A 66 -5.29 8.19 -6.23
CA ILE A 66 -4.59 8.52 -4.98
C ILE A 66 -5.53 9.21 -3.99
N MET A 67 -6.47 10.01 -4.45
CA MET A 67 -7.43 10.72 -3.58
C MET A 67 -8.49 9.78 -2.98
N LEU A 68 -8.84 8.66 -3.61
CA LEU A 68 -9.88 7.73 -3.16
C LEU A 68 -9.80 7.36 -1.66
N PRO A 69 -8.64 6.94 -1.09
CA PRO A 69 -8.56 6.64 0.33
C PRO A 69 -8.88 7.85 1.22
N MET A 70 -8.51 9.06 0.78
CA MET A 70 -8.80 10.29 1.51
C MET A 70 -10.29 10.62 1.47
N ASP A 71 -10.96 10.34 0.34
CA ASP A 71 -12.40 10.55 0.15
C ASP A 71 -13.22 9.61 1.03
N PHE A 72 -12.89 8.32 1.01
CA PHE A 72 -13.60 7.30 1.80
C PHE A 72 -13.41 7.50 3.30
N CYS A 73 -12.21 7.86 3.74
CA CYS A 73 -11.91 8.02 5.16
C CYS A 73 -12.18 9.43 5.68
N ARG A 74 -12.42 10.40 4.79
CA ARG A 74 -12.57 11.83 5.12
C ARG A 74 -11.43 12.33 6.00
N THR A 75 -10.20 11.89 5.71
CA THR A 75 -9.02 12.15 6.53
C THR A 75 -8.59 13.61 6.43
N TYR A 76 -8.74 14.20 5.23
CA TYR A 76 -8.39 15.59 4.95
C TYR A 76 -9.58 16.38 4.42
N PRO A 77 -9.64 17.71 4.66
CA PRO A 77 -10.57 18.60 3.99
C PRO A 77 -10.44 18.47 2.45
N MET A 78 -11.54 18.63 1.73
CA MET A 78 -11.56 18.44 0.27
C MET A 78 -10.49 19.28 -0.45
N ARG A 79 -10.29 20.54 -0.02
CA ARG A 79 -9.30 21.47 -0.59
C ARG A 79 -7.83 21.03 -0.41
N GLU A 80 -7.55 20.10 0.51
CA GLU A 80 -6.19 19.63 0.84
C GLU A 80 -5.85 18.31 0.13
N ARG A 81 -6.83 17.58 -0.42
CA ARG A 81 -6.64 16.24 -0.98
C ARG A 81 -5.83 16.26 -2.27
N GLU A 82 -6.18 17.15 -3.21
CA GLU A 82 -5.46 17.28 -4.48
C GLU A 82 -4.01 17.74 -4.30
N PRO A 83 -3.70 18.82 -3.55
CA PRO A 83 -2.31 19.17 -3.24
C PRO A 83 -1.51 18.04 -2.60
N ARG A 84 -2.13 17.28 -1.69
CA ARG A 84 -1.47 16.12 -1.07
C ARG A 84 -1.23 15.01 -2.08
N ALA A 85 -2.19 14.71 -2.96
CA ALA A 85 -2.02 13.70 -4.00
C ALA A 85 -0.92 14.09 -4.99
N LEU A 86 -0.80 15.37 -5.36
CA LEU A 86 0.29 15.89 -6.18
C LEU A 86 1.65 15.72 -5.48
N ALA A 87 1.77 16.06 -4.20
CA ALA A 87 3.00 15.86 -3.44
C ALA A 87 3.41 14.37 -3.37
N LEU A 88 2.44 13.46 -3.25
CA LEU A 88 2.70 12.01 -3.31
C LEU A 88 3.14 11.56 -4.71
N LEU A 89 2.61 12.17 -5.77
CA LEU A 89 3.05 11.91 -7.14
C LEU A 89 4.46 12.46 -7.42
N GLU A 90 4.81 13.60 -6.86
CA GLU A 90 6.19 14.13 -6.90
C GLU A 90 7.16 13.17 -6.21
N MET A 91 6.81 12.66 -5.02
CA MET A 91 7.62 11.69 -4.29
C MET A 91 7.91 10.41 -5.11
N VAL A 92 6.98 9.99 -5.96
CA VAL A 92 7.15 8.81 -6.83
C VAL A 92 7.55 9.17 -8.27
N GLU A 93 7.93 10.42 -8.53
CA GLU A 93 8.42 10.94 -9.83
C GLU A 93 7.38 10.81 -10.96
N LEU A 94 6.11 11.05 -10.67
CA LEU A 94 4.99 10.90 -11.62
C LEU A 94 4.03 12.11 -11.63
N ALA A 95 4.47 13.29 -11.16
CA ALA A 95 3.64 14.49 -11.13
C ALA A 95 3.07 14.85 -12.52
N ASP A 96 3.89 14.72 -13.59
CA ASP A 96 3.48 15.00 -14.98
C ASP A 96 2.43 14.02 -15.53
N HIS A 97 2.10 12.97 -14.76
CA HIS A 97 1.13 11.95 -15.13
C HIS A 97 -0.17 12.05 -14.32
N ALA A 98 -0.32 13.06 -13.46
CA ALA A 98 -1.42 13.20 -12.50
C ALA A 98 -2.80 13.01 -13.12
N TYR A 99 -3.04 13.64 -14.27
CA TYR A 99 -4.35 13.66 -14.92
C TYR A 99 -4.52 12.62 -16.05
N LYS A 100 -3.54 11.73 -16.23
CA LYS A 100 -3.65 10.62 -17.17
C LYS A 100 -4.44 9.46 -16.55
N LEU A 101 -5.02 8.62 -17.41
CA LEU A 101 -5.60 7.35 -16.96
C LEU A 101 -4.50 6.32 -16.66
N PRO A 102 -4.70 5.37 -15.74
CA PRO A 102 -3.74 4.32 -15.43
C PRO A 102 -3.30 3.50 -16.65
N THR A 103 -4.18 3.33 -17.63
CA THR A 103 -3.88 2.61 -18.88
C THR A 103 -2.81 3.26 -19.76
N ALA A 104 -2.52 4.55 -19.54
CA ALA A 104 -1.47 5.28 -20.24
C ALA A 104 -0.08 5.12 -19.56
N LEU A 105 0.01 4.39 -18.45
CA LEU A 105 1.22 4.21 -17.66
C LEU A 105 1.82 2.82 -17.88
N SER A 106 3.16 2.73 -17.83
CA SER A 106 3.86 1.44 -17.76
C SER A 106 3.54 0.71 -16.45
N GLY A 107 3.79 -0.61 -16.38
CA GLY A 107 3.57 -1.40 -15.16
C GLY A 107 4.33 -0.85 -13.95
N GLY A 108 5.60 -0.44 -14.13
CA GLY A 108 6.39 0.18 -13.07
C GLY A 108 5.84 1.54 -12.62
N GLN A 109 5.30 2.34 -13.53
CA GLN A 109 4.63 3.59 -13.20
C GLN A 109 3.33 3.32 -12.43
N GLN A 110 2.52 2.33 -12.84
CA GLN A 110 1.30 1.93 -12.12
C GLN A 110 1.62 1.45 -10.70
N GLN A 111 2.72 0.72 -10.51
CA GLN A 111 3.16 0.28 -9.18
C GLN A 111 3.53 1.48 -8.30
N ARG A 112 4.27 2.45 -8.82
CA ARG A 112 4.60 3.68 -8.08
C ARG A 112 3.34 4.48 -7.71
N VAL A 113 2.35 4.56 -8.58
CA VAL A 113 1.03 5.15 -8.25
C VAL A 113 0.32 4.35 -7.15
N ALA A 114 0.36 3.01 -7.18
CA ALA A 114 -0.24 2.19 -6.14
C ALA A 114 0.44 2.41 -4.76
N ILE A 115 1.75 2.63 -4.74
CA ILE A 115 2.48 3.00 -3.51
C ILE A 115 2.05 4.39 -3.04
N ALA A 116 1.98 5.39 -3.92
CA ALA A 116 1.49 6.73 -3.59
C ALA A 116 0.07 6.69 -3.01
N ARG A 117 -0.83 5.90 -3.62
CA ARG A 117 -2.18 5.68 -3.11
C ARG A 117 -2.18 5.04 -1.72
N ALA A 118 -1.32 4.05 -1.48
CA ALA A 118 -1.21 3.42 -0.17
C ALA A 118 -0.78 4.41 0.92
N LEU A 119 -0.04 5.47 0.57
CA LEU A 119 0.41 6.53 1.48
C LEU A 119 -0.58 7.69 1.62
N ALA A 120 -1.69 7.69 0.91
CA ALA A 120 -2.64 8.81 0.82
C ALA A 120 -3.08 9.32 2.20
N ASN A 121 -3.44 8.43 3.12
CA ASN A 121 -3.87 8.76 4.48
C ASN A 121 -2.73 8.78 5.51
N ASP A 122 -1.48 8.78 5.07
CA ASP A 122 -0.28 8.76 5.93
C ASP A 122 -0.26 7.61 6.95
N PRO A 123 -0.54 6.37 6.56
CA PRO A 123 -0.64 5.26 7.50
C PRO A 123 0.72 4.94 8.13
N PRO A 124 0.74 4.51 9.42
CA PRO A 124 1.96 4.09 10.08
C PRO A 124 2.51 2.74 9.56
N ILE A 125 1.65 1.93 8.94
CA ILE A 125 2.00 0.60 8.43
C ILE A 125 1.66 0.50 6.97
N VAL A 126 2.59 0.02 6.15
CA VAL A 126 2.37 -0.32 4.74
C VAL A 126 2.59 -1.81 4.55
N ILE A 127 1.63 -2.47 3.94
CA ILE A 127 1.68 -3.90 3.62
C ILE A 127 1.75 -4.04 2.11
N ALA A 128 2.74 -4.77 1.61
CA ALA A 128 2.97 -4.97 0.18
C ALA A 128 2.98 -6.46 -0.15
N ASP A 129 2.06 -6.88 -1.02
CA ASP A 129 1.98 -8.26 -1.52
C ASP A 129 2.65 -8.34 -2.88
N GLU A 130 3.81 -9.04 -2.94
CA GLU A 130 4.63 -9.22 -4.14
C GLU A 130 4.85 -7.92 -4.92
N PRO A 131 5.30 -6.82 -4.26
CA PRO A 131 5.26 -5.47 -4.84
C PRO A 131 6.18 -5.29 -6.06
N THR A 132 7.07 -6.24 -6.31
CA THR A 132 8.05 -6.21 -7.41
C THR A 132 7.90 -7.37 -8.40
N GLY A 133 6.95 -8.28 -8.16
CA GLY A 133 6.82 -9.53 -8.90
C GLY A 133 6.54 -9.38 -10.41
N ASN A 134 6.03 -8.22 -10.83
CA ASN A 134 5.71 -7.92 -12.23
C ASN A 134 6.60 -6.80 -12.82
N LEU A 135 7.73 -6.50 -12.18
CA LEU A 135 8.62 -5.41 -12.58
C LEU A 135 9.96 -5.94 -13.10
N ASP A 136 10.58 -5.19 -14.00
CA ASP A 136 11.98 -5.40 -14.34
C ASP A 136 12.90 -5.07 -13.15
N SER A 137 14.12 -5.61 -13.14
CA SER A 137 15.05 -5.51 -12.01
C SER A 137 15.34 -4.07 -11.59
N LYS A 138 15.48 -3.14 -12.55
CA LYS A 138 15.79 -1.73 -12.26
C LYS A 138 14.61 -1.04 -11.57
N THR A 139 13.39 -1.29 -12.05
CA THR A 139 12.17 -0.75 -11.45
C THR A 139 11.92 -1.36 -10.06
N ALA A 140 12.18 -2.67 -9.89
CA ALA A 140 12.09 -3.36 -8.61
C ALA A 140 13.04 -2.74 -7.56
N GLU A 141 14.29 -2.45 -7.93
CA GLU A 141 15.27 -1.79 -7.05
C GLU A 141 14.81 -0.38 -6.64
N SER A 142 14.25 0.39 -7.59
CA SER A 142 13.69 1.73 -7.30
C SER A 142 12.55 1.66 -6.29
N VAL A 143 11.61 0.71 -6.45
CA VAL A 143 10.50 0.48 -5.50
C VAL A 143 11.03 0.10 -4.11
N PHE A 144 12.05 -0.76 -4.05
CA PHE A 144 12.64 -1.16 -2.77
C PHE A 144 13.36 -0.01 -2.07
N THR A 145 14.08 0.82 -2.83
CA THR A 145 14.71 2.04 -2.30
C THR A 145 13.66 2.98 -1.69
N MET A 146 12.51 3.12 -2.33
CA MET A 146 11.38 3.91 -1.80
C MET A 146 10.87 3.33 -0.48
N PHE A 147 10.71 2.00 -0.36
CA PHE A 147 10.32 1.38 0.91
C PHE A 147 11.35 1.64 2.02
N ASN A 148 12.64 1.57 1.72
CA ASN A 148 13.69 1.89 2.69
C ASN A 148 13.62 3.35 3.16
N GLN A 149 13.32 4.30 2.26
CA GLN A 149 13.11 5.71 2.64
C GLN A 149 11.92 5.87 3.58
N LEU A 150 10.81 5.16 3.34
CA LEU A 150 9.64 5.17 4.22
C LEU A 150 9.95 4.57 5.61
N VAL A 151 10.77 3.51 5.67
CA VAL A 151 11.26 2.94 6.94
C VAL A 151 12.11 3.97 7.69
N ALA A 152 13.01 4.67 6.99
CA ALA A 152 13.83 5.73 7.59
C ALA A 152 12.99 6.90 8.14
N GLN A 153 11.78 7.12 7.60
CA GLN A 153 10.79 8.07 8.10
C GLN A 153 9.93 7.54 9.26
N GLY A 154 10.24 6.34 9.77
CA GLY A 154 9.55 5.73 10.91
C GLY A 154 8.33 4.88 10.57
N LYS A 155 8.07 4.59 9.30
CA LYS A 155 6.97 3.69 8.90
C LYS A 155 7.38 2.22 9.04
N THR A 156 6.42 1.37 9.36
CA THR A 156 6.58 -0.08 9.33
C THR A 156 6.18 -0.62 7.96
N ILE A 157 7.08 -1.32 7.29
CA ILE A 157 6.80 -1.96 6.00
C ILE A 157 6.80 -3.47 6.17
N ILE A 158 5.70 -4.11 5.79
CA ILE A 158 5.54 -5.58 5.77
C ILE A 158 5.48 -6.00 4.30
N ILE A 159 6.45 -6.80 3.87
CA ILE A 159 6.52 -7.27 2.48
C ILE A 159 6.28 -8.78 2.46
N VAL A 160 5.33 -9.21 1.68
CA VAL A 160 5.14 -10.61 1.30
C VAL A 160 5.83 -10.80 -0.05
N THR A 161 6.83 -11.68 -0.10
CA THR A 161 7.56 -11.96 -1.34
C THR A 161 8.08 -13.39 -1.38
N HIS A 162 8.28 -13.90 -2.58
CA HIS A 162 9.03 -15.14 -2.83
C HIS A 162 10.48 -14.85 -3.27
N ASP A 163 10.83 -13.59 -3.47
CA ASP A 163 12.20 -13.19 -3.83
C ASP A 163 13.10 -13.20 -2.59
N SER A 164 14.03 -14.17 -2.57
CA SER A 164 15.01 -14.33 -1.49
C SER A 164 16.05 -13.19 -1.46
N GLY A 165 16.27 -12.48 -2.57
CA GLY A 165 17.16 -11.32 -2.66
C GLY A 165 16.55 -10.13 -1.90
N LEU A 166 15.27 -9.87 -2.10
CA LEU A 166 14.53 -8.85 -1.37
C LEU A 166 14.39 -9.18 0.11
N ALA A 167 14.10 -10.46 0.44
CA ALA A 167 13.97 -10.90 1.83
C ALA A 167 15.25 -10.64 2.66
N LYS A 168 16.43 -10.81 2.06
CA LYS A 168 17.73 -10.55 2.72
C LYS A 168 17.99 -9.06 3.02
N GLN A 169 17.30 -8.15 2.36
CA GLN A 169 17.44 -6.71 2.56
C GLN A 169 16.48 -6.17 3.64
N THR A 170 15.62 -7.02 4.21
CA THR A 170 14.71 -6.63 5.30
C THR A 170 15.36 -6.81 6.67
N HIS A 171 14.93 -6.01 7.66
CA HIS A 171 15.44 -6.10 9.04
C HIS A 171 15.04 -7.40 9.74
N ARG A 172 13.91 -8.01 9.37
CA ARG A 172 13.37 -9.24 9.96
C ARG A 172 12.67 -10.07 8.88
N THR A 173 12.91 -11.36 8.89
CA THR A 173 12.25 -12.33 7.99
C THR A 173 11.55 -13.38 8.84
N ALA A 174 10.34 -13.82 8.45
CA ALA A 174 9.54 -14.87 9.09
C ALA A 174 9.25 -16.02 8.10
#